data_960bd89a2d7eb961b1a89a2c960ec2d7
#
_entry.id   960bd89a2d7eb961b1a89a2c960ec2d7
#
_cell.length_a   1.000
_cell.length_b   1.000
_cell.length_c   1.000
_cell.angle_alpha   90.00
_cell.angle_beta   90.00
_cell.angle_gamma   90.00
#
_symmetry.space_group_name_H-M   'P 1'
#
loop_
_entity.id
_entity.type
_entity.pdbx_description
1 polymer ?
#
loop_
_entity_poly.entity_id
_entity_poly.type
_entity_poly.pdbx_seq_one_letter_code
_entity_poly.pdbx_strand_id
1 'polypeptide(L)'
;GQSGRGMLELFQKLYNQSIASLQYVNPYAISHPLPLQRIRVLENRVRASKHYDKKDKDYLVFRHKMAQAKLAGFTRSAQSVYSSYPASNQSIPAQYARAIAAYRVGDLQTAIPAIDRLIAQIPKNPYIWELKGQALLEKGFPADAVAPLRQALKLYPKSGLISILLAQALLAANTKKSARTALSVLSKAQRFEGESGSLHLLKARAHGILGDYARAELSTAESAMLRGDKKLAKRKAEGAMRRAKSGSTVWIRASDILNALKKKKS
;
A
#
# COMPACT_ATOMS: atom_id res chain seq x y z
N GLY A 1 5.95 27.87 -7.69
CA GLY A 1 4.79 28.16 -8.45
C GLY A 1 4.42 27.06 -9.40
N GLN A 2 3.24 26.48 -9.20
CA GLN A 2 2.57 25.56 -10.13
C GLN A 2 1.31 26.23 -10.67
N SER A 3 0.77 25.76 -11.80
CA SER A 3 -0.52 26.22 -12.33
C SER A 3 -1.66 25.77 -11.41
N GLY A 4 -2.60 26.66 -11.12
CA GLY A 4 -3.85 26.35 -10.43
C GLY A 4 -4.95 25.80 -11.35
N ARG A 5 -4.69 25.69 -12.65
CA ARG A 5 -5.67 25.32 -13.67
C ARG A 5 -6.28 23.94 -13.42
N GLY A 6 -5.44 22.94 -13.10
CA GLY A 6 -5.94 21.58 -12.82
C GLY A 6 -6.84 21.50 -11.58
N MET A 7 -6.59 22.32 -10.56
CA MET A 7 -7.49 22.43 -9.39
C MET A 7 -8.84 23.04 -9.78
N LEU A 8 -8.83 24.08 -10.63
CA LEU A 8 -10.05 24.71 -11.12
C LEU A 8 -10.89 23.71 -11.95
N GLU A 9 -10.25 23.00 -12.87
CA GLU A 9 -10.90 21.95 -13.68
C GLU A 9 -11.51 20.85 -12.80
N LEU A 10 -10.80 20.42 -11.74
CA LEU A 10 -11.31 19.45 -10.78
C LEU A 10 -12.56 19.96 -10.05
N PHE A 11 -12.55 21.21 -9.56
CA PHE A 11 -13.69 21.77 -8.87
C PHE A 11 -14.90 21.96 -9.78
N GLN A 12 -14.71 22.36 -11.02
CA GLN A 12 -15.77 22.44 -12.02
C GLN A 12 -16.38 21.05 -12.28
N LYS A 13 -15.54 20.02 -12.43
CA LYS A 13 -15.99 18.65 -12.61
C LYS A 13 -16.79 18.12 -11.41
N LEU A 14 -16.30 18.36 -10.18
CA LEU A 14 -17.00 17.96 -8.95
C LEU A 14 -18.33 18.70 -8.80
N TYR A 15 -18.38 19.98 -9.13
CA TYR A 15 -19.60 20.77 -9.13
C TYR A 15 -20.63 20.19 -10.10
N ASN A 16 -20.24 19.91 -11.36
CA ASN A 16 -21.13 19.34 -12.36
C ASN A 16 -21.66 17.95 -11.95
N GLN A 17 -20.82 17.13 -11.30
CA GLN A 17 -21.25 15.84 -10.76
C GLN A 17 -22.21 16.00 -9.58
N SER A 18 -22.00 17.00 -8.72
CA SER A 18 -22.85 17.25 -7.57
C SER A 18 -24.24 17.74 -7.99
N ILE A 19 -24.36 18.57 -9.04
CA ILE A 19 -25.66 19.01 -9.56
C ILE A 19 -26.52 17.82 -9.98
N ALA A 20 -25.94 16.84 -10.65
CA ALA A 20 -26.66 15.64 -11.10
C ALA A 20 -27.20 14.81 -9.92
N SER A 21 -26.52 14.84 -8.76
CA SER A 21 -26.95 14.13 -7.54
C SER A 21 -27.84 14.97 -6.63
N LEU A 22 -27.80 16.31 -6.75
CA LEU A 22 -28.50 17.25 -5.88
C LEU A 22 -30.00 17.43 -6.21
N GLN A 23 -30.46 16.95 -7.37
CA GLN A 23 -31.88 16.99 -7.72
C GLN A 23 -32.81 16.29 -6.72
N TYR A 24 -32.24 15.43 -5.86
CA TYR A 24 -32.98 14.60 -4.90
C TYR A 24 -32.58 14.83 -3.44
N VAL A 25 -31.73 15.79 -3.11
CA VAL A 25 -31.20 15.97 -1.75
C VAL A 25 -31.53 17.38 -1.24
N ASN A 26 -32.03 17.47 0.01
CA ASN A 26 -32.28 18.75 0.68
C ASN A 26 -30.98 19.58 0.75
N PRO A 27 -30.97 20.83 0.21
CA PRO A 27 -29.79 21.70 0.19
C PRO A 27 -29.16 21.96 1.56
N TYR A 28 -29.96 21.89 2.65
CA TYR A 28 -29.51 22.09 4.03
C TYR A 28 -28.82 20.84 4.63
N ALA A 29 -28.94 19.68 3.99
CA ALA A 29 -28.32 18.45 4.45
C ALA A 29 -26.88 18.24 3.90
N ILE A 30 -26.42 19.15 3.03
CA ILE A 30 -25.10 19.02 2.37
C ILE A 30 -24.10 19.87 3.14
N SER A 31 -23.25 19.21 3.91
CA SER A 31 -22.23 19.86 4.74
C SER A 31 -21.14 20.63 3.96
N HIS A 32 -20.94 20.35 2.64
CA HIS A 32 -19.95 21.02 1.80
C HIS A 32 -20.32 21.06 0.31
N PRO A 33 -21.34 21.83 -0.13
CA PRO A 33 -21.39 22.17 -1.54
C PRO A 33 -20.21 23.10 -1.83
N LEU A 34 -19.45 22.84 -2.92
CA LEU A 34 -18.56 23.87 -3.45
C LEU A 34 -19.43 24.94 -4.11
N PRO A 35 -19.68 26.10 -3.48
CA PRO A 35 -20.57 27.10 -4.07
C PRO A 35 -19.94 27.60 -5.36
N LEU A 36 -20.74 27.76 -6.43
CA LEU A 36 -20.31 28.40 -7.70
C LEU A 36 -19.50 29.67 -7.45
N GLN A 37 -19.87 30.44 -6.44
CA GLN A 37 -19.19 31.66 -6.03
C GLN A 37 -17.71 31.40 -5.65
N ARG A 38 -17.41 30.29 -4.94
CA ARG A 38 -16.02 29.92 -4.60
C ARG A 38 -15.23 29.51 -5.82
N ILE A 39 -15.87 28.81 -6.76
CA ILE A 39 -15.23 28.43 -8.04
C ILE A 39 -14.89 29.68 -8.85
N ARG A 40 -15.80 30.65 -8.93
CA ARG A 40 -15.56 31.94 -9.64
C ARG A 40 -14.41 32.74 -9.02
N VAL A 41 -14.37 32.84 -7.68
CA VAL A 41 -13.27 33.51 -6.97
C VAL A 41 -11.95 32.87 -7.24
N LEU A 42 -11.90 31.51 -7.21
CA LEU A 42 -10.71 30.74 -7.55
C LEU A 42 -10.33 30.92 -9.02
N GLU A 43 -11.29 30.94 -9.93
CA GLU A 43 -11.05 31.13 -11.37
C GLU A 43 -10.34 32.45 -11.63
N ASN A 44 -10.84 33.55 -11.07
CA ASN A 44 -10.22 34.87 -11.22
C ASN A 44 -8.78 34.88 -10.73
N ARG A 45 -8.53 34.30 -9.54
CA ARG A 45 -7.16 34.21 -8.97
C ARG A 45 -6.25 33.33 -9.81
N VAL A 46 -6.75 32.19 -10.28
CA VAL A 46 -5.98 31.24 -11.09
C VAL A 46 -5.63 31.84 -12.43
N ARG A 47 -6.59 32.52 -13.12
CA ARG A 47 -6.37 33.19 -14.40
C ARG A 47 -5.41 34.37 -14.29
N ALA A 48 -5.47 35.12 -13.20
CA ALA A 48 -4.54 36.22 -12.92
C ALA A 48 -3.13 35.79 -12.52
N SER A 49 -2.91 34.49 -12.28
CA SER A 49 -1.62 33.98 -11.85
C SER A 49 -0.62 33.98 -13.03
N LYS A 50 0.59 34.49 -12.80
CA LYS A 50 1.73 34.36 -13.73
C LYS A 50 2.14 32.92 -14.04
N HIS A 51 1.54 31.97 -13.34
CA HIS A 51 1.80 30.52 -13.51
C HIS A 51 0.63 29.80 -14.21
N TYR A 52 -0.40 30.52 -14.71
CA TYR A 52 -1.62 29.92 -15.29
C TYR A 52 -1.31 28.90 -16.37
N ASP A 53 -0.44 29.24 -17.32
CA ASP A 53 -0.06 28.38 -18.47
C ASP A 53 1.13 27.49 -18.20
N LYS A 54 1.65 27.48 -16.95
CA LYS A 54 2.80 26.68 -16.61
C LYS A 54 2.43 25.20 -16.64
N LYS A 55 3.12 24.44 -17.49
CA LYS A 55 2.99 22.99 -17.58
C LYS A 55 3.80 22.31 -16.50
N ASP A 56 3.29 21.19 -16.00
CA ASP A 56 4.05 20.32 -15.11
C ASP A 56 5.23 19.67 -15.86
N LYS A 57 6.28 19.38 -15.11
CA LYS A 57 7.44 18.67 -15.67
C LYS A 57 7.02 17.27 -16.14
N ASP A 58 7.55 16.80 -17.26
CA ASP A 58 7.18 15.52 -17.88
C ASP A 58 7.25 14.34 -16.92
N TYR A 59 8.25 14.32 -16.02
CA TYR A 59 8.37 13.26 -15.04
C TYR A 59 7.20 13.25 -14.03
N LEU A 60 6.62 14.41 -13.67
CA LEU A 60 5.45 14.50 -12.80
C LEU A 60 4.21 14.00 -13.51
N VAL A 61 4.03 14.40 -14.79
CA VAL A 61 2.94 13.92 -15.63
C VAL A 61 3.03 12.41 -15.80
N PHE A 62 4.22 11.88 -16.07
CA PHE A 62 4.44 10.43 -16.16
C PHE A 62 4.09 9.72 -14.86
N ARG A 63 4.58 10.20 -13.71
CA ARG A 63 4.26 9.62 -12.39
C ARG A 63 2.77 9.64 -12.10
N HIS A 64 2.10 10.73 -12.44
CA HIS A 64 0.64 10.84 -12.28
C HIS A 64 -0.09 9.79 -13.13
N LYS A 65 0.26 9.68 -14.42
CA LYS A 65 -0.30 8.66 -15.31
C LYS A 65 -0.04 7.24 -14.83
N MET A 66 1.15 6.96 -14.29
CA MET A 66 1.45 5.65 -13.67
C MET A 66 0.58 5.38 -12.45
N ALA A 67 0.35 6.38 -11.58
CA ALA A 67 -0.54 6.24 -10.43
C ALA A 67 -2.00 6.00 -10.85
N GLN A 68 -2.50 6.74 -11.85
CA GLN A 68 -3.83 6.52 -12.43
C GLN A 68 -3.97 5.10 -13.02
N ALA A 69 -2.96 4.64 -13.75
CA ALA A 69 -2.91 3.30 -14.33
C ALA A 69 -2.91 2.21 -13.24
N LYS A 70 -2.10 2.39 -12.19
CA LYS A 70 -2.09 1.49 -11.02
C LYS A 70 -3.47 1.42 -10.37
N LEU A 71 -4.05 2.57 -10.08
CA LEU A 71 -5.38 2.65 -9.45
C LEU A 71 -6.44 1.98 -10.33
N ALA A 72 -6.52 2.33 -11.61
CA ALA A 72 -7.46 1.73 -12.55
C ALA A 72 -7.29 0.21 -12.62
N GLY A 73 -6.04 -0.27 -12.78
CA GLY A 73 -5.73 -1.69 -12.84
C GLY A 73 -6.17 -2.46 -11.59
N PHE A 74 -6.04 -1.89 -10.38
CA PHE A 74 -6.42 -2.55 -9.14
C PHE A 74 -7.89 -2.40 -8.75
N THR A 75 -8.58 -1.31 -9.16
CA THR A 75 -9.93 -1.02 -8.67
C THR A 75 -11.04 -1.26 -9.67
N ARG A 76 -10.74 -1.26 -10.98
CA ARG A 76 -11.75 -1.47 -12.02
C ARG A 76 -11.81 -2.94 -12.46
N SER A 77 -12.90 -3.32 -13.14
CA SER A 77 -12.95 -4.60 -13.85
C SER A 77 -11.94 -4.67 -14.98
N ALA A 78 -11.44 -5.86 -15.32
CA ALA A 78 -10.50 -6.04 -16.43
C ALA A 78 -11.06 -5.48 -17.75
N GLN A 79 -12.34 -5.72 -18.03
CA GLN A 79 -13.05 -5.17 -19.19
C GLN A 79 -12.94 -3.64 -19.25
N SER A 80 -13.23 -2.96 -18.13
CA SER A 80 -13.14 -1.49 -18.05
C SER A 80 -11.71 -0.99 -18.23
N VAL A 81 -10.72 -1.73 -17.73
CA VAL A 81 -9.29 -1.40 -17.95
C VAL A 81 -8.94 -1.52 -19.41
N TYR A 82 -9.30 -2.63 -20.08
CA TYR A 82 -8.99 -2.84 -21.50
C TYR A 82 -9.69 -1.83 -22.41
N SER A 83 -10.92 -1.41 -22.08
CA SER A 83 -11.61 -0.34 -22.79
C SER A 83 -10.95 1.03 -22.61
N SER A 84 -10.51 1.36 -21.39
CA SER A 84 -9.85 2.65 -21.08
C SER A 84 -8.40 2.72 -21.55
N TYR A 85 -7.74 1.57 -21.63
CA TYR A 85 -6.35 1.39 -22.04
C TYR A 85 -6.27 0.32 -23.14
N PRO A 86 -6.79 0.60 -24.36
CA PRO A 86 -6.85 -0.38 -25.44
C PRO A 86 -5.44 -0.82 -25.89
N ALA A 87 -5.35 -1.95 -26.58
CA ALA A 87 -4.09 -2.51 -27.05
C ALA A 87 -3.31 -1.57 -27.98
N SER A 88 -4.01 -0.71 -28.74
CA SER A 88 -3.41 0.34 -29.56
C SER A 88 -2.63 1.39 -28.76
N ASN A 89 -2.99 1.60 -27.48
CA ASN A 89 -2.25 2.51 -26.59
C ASN A 89 -1.03 1.80 -26.03
N GLN A 90 0.13 2.02 -26.63
CA GLN A 90 1.42 1.42 -26.24
C GLN A 90 2.19 2.25 -25.21
N SER A 91 1.59 3.29 -24.60
CA SER A 91 2.25 4.04 -23.53
C SER A 91 2.53 3.13 -22.33
N ILE A 92 3.63 3.38 -21.61
CA ILE A 92 4.01 2.62 -20.41
C ILE A 92 2.89 2.56 -19.37
N PRO A 93 2.18 3.67 -19.04
CA PRO A 93 1.05 3.61 -18.11
C PRO A 93 -0.08 2.68 -18.61
N ALA A 94 -0.38 2.68 -19.91
CA ALA A 94 -1.42 1.80 -20.44
C ALA A 94 -1.02 0.32 -20.39
N GLN A 95 0.22 0.00 -20.75
CA GLN A 95 0.76 -1.36 -20.59
C GLN A 95 0.72 -1.81 -19.12
N TYR A 96 1.06 -0.90 -18.19
CA TYR A 96 1.02 -1.18 -16.74
C TYR A 96 -0.39 -1.48 -16.24
N ALA A 97 -1.40 -0.68 -16.63
CA ALA A 97 -2.79 -0.94 -16.28
C ALA A 97 -3.27 -2.31 -16.78
N ARG A 98 -2.96 -2.66 -18.03
CA ARG A 98 -3.32 -3.95 -18.63
C ARG A 98 -2.62 -5.13 -17.95
N ALA A 99 -1.33 -4.99 -17.62
CA ALA A 99 -0.58 -6.03 -16.91
C ALA A 99 -1.19 -6.31 -15.51
N ILE A 100 -1.59 -5.27 -14.79
CA ILE A 100 -2.31 -5.43 -13.50
C ILE A 100 -3.66 -6.11 -13.72
N ALA A 101 -4.43 -5.72 -14.72
CA ALA A 101 -5.72 -6.32 -15.00
C ALA A 101 -5.60 -7.82 -15.32
N ALA A 102 -4.64 -8.22 -16.17
CA ALA A 102 -4.36 -9.62 -16.49
C ALA A 102 -3.97 -10.42 -15.24
N TYR A 103 -3.06 -9.90 -14.41
CA TYR A 103 -2.68 -10.53 -13.16
C TYR A 103 -3.88 -10.74 -12.20
N ARG A 104 -4.75 -9.74 -12.08
CA ARG A 104 -5.90 -9.80 -11.17
C ARG A 104 -6.94 -10.86 -11.58
N VAL A 105 -7.17 -11.05 -12.87
CA VAL A 105 -8.05 -12.13 -13.33
C VAL A 105 -7.37 -13.51 -13.34
N GLY A 106 -6.10 -13.59 -12.93
CA GLY A 106 -5.38 -14.86 -12.78
C GLY A 106 -4.60 -15.29 -14.02
N ASP A 107 -4.61 -14.51 -15.07
CA ASP A 107 -3.87 -14.80 -16.30
C ASP A 107 -2.38 -14.45 -16.15
N LEU A 108 -1.62 -15.34 -15.51
CA LEU A 108 -0.18 -15.17 -15.36
C LEU A 108 0.58 -15.34 -16.67
N GLN A 109 0.05 -16.11 -17.60
CA GLN A 109 0.68 -16.32 -18.91
C GLN A 109 0.77 -15.02 -19.71
N THR A 110 -0.25 -14.17 -19.59
CA THR A 110 -0.24 -12.83 -20.18
C THR A 110 0.46 -11.80 -19.27
N ALA A 111 0.21 -11.86 -17.96
CA ALA A 111 0.67 -10.84 -17.02
C ALA A 111 2.19 -10.82 -16.86
N ILE A 112 2.84 -11.97 -16.64
CA ILE A 112 4.29 -12.01 -16.37
C ILE A 112 5.11 -11.51 -17.56
N PRO A 113 4.88 -11.98 -18.81
CA PRO A 113 5.58 -11.40 -19.96
C PRO A 113 5.31 -9.91 -20.18
N ALA A 114 4.10 -9.43 -19.88
CA ALA A 114 3.77 -8.00 -19.97
C ALA A 114 4.56 -7.19 -18.92
N ILE A 115 4.67 -7.69 -17.69
CA ILE A 115 5.47 -7.06 -16.64
C ILE A 115 6.96 -7.09 -17.00
N ASP A 116 7.46 -8.17 -17.58
CA ASP A 116 8.87 -8.27 -18.00
C ASP A 116 9.22 -7.28 -19.12
N ARG A 117 8.32 -7.07 -20.06
CA ARG A 117 8.48 -5.99 -21.07
C ARG A 117 8.52 -4.60 -20.41
N LEU A 118 7.71 -4.35 -19.40
CA LEU A 118 7.76 -3.09 -18.63
C LEU A 118 9.06 -2.95 -17.84
N ILE A 119 9.57 -4.02 -17.24
CA ILE A 119 10.88 -4.04 -16.56
C ILE A 119 11.99 -3.67 -17.57
N ALA A 120 11.96 -4.23 -18.77
CA ALA A 120 12.94 -3.91 -19.81
C ALA A 120 12.89 -2.42 -20.22
N GLN A 121 11.70 -1.83 -20.32
CA GLN A 121 11.52 -0.42 -20.67
C GLN A 121 11.92 0.56 -19.55
N ILE A 122 11.62 0.23 -18.31
CA ILE A 122 11.85 1.10 -17.13
C ILE A 122 12.48 0.32 -15.96
N PRO A 123 13.69 -0.25 -16.12
CA PRO A 123 14.30 -1.17 -15.16
C PRO A 123 14.55 -0.57 -13.77
N LYS A 124 14.62 0.75 -13.68
CA LYS A 124 14.85 1.48 -12.41
C LYS A 124 13.55 1.82 -11.67
N ASN A 125 12.38 1.40 -12.17
CA ASN A 125 11.11 1.64 -11.49
C ASN A 125 10.82 0.51 -10.47
N PRO A 126 10.83 0.79 -9.15
CA PRO A 126 10.64 -0.24 -8.13
C PRO A 126 9.25 -0.88 -8.17
N TYR A 127 8.24 -0.14 -8.63
CA TYR A 127 6.84 -0.59 -8.60
C TYR A 127 6.53 -1.65 -9.66
N ILE A 128 7.31 -1.73 -10.74
CA ILE A 128 7.13 -2.80 -11.73
C ILE A 128 7.72 -4.11 -11.20
N TRP A 129 8.88 -4.04 -10.54
CA TRP A 129 9.46 -5.18 -9.84
C TRP A 129 8.57 -5.65 -8.67
N GLU A 130 7.99 -4.70 -7.91
CA GLU A 130 6.98 -4.98 -6.88
C GLU A 130 5.79 -5.76 -7.47
N LEU A 131 5.22 -5.28 -8.60
CA LEU A 131 4.10 -5.95 -9.27
C LEU A 131 4.43 -7.37 -9.67
N LYS A 132 5.64 -7.62 -10.24
CA LYS A 132 6.08 -8.98 -10.57
C LYS A 132 6.10 -9.87 -9.35
N GLY A 133 6.73 -9.40 -8.28
CA GLY A 133 6.82 -10.15 -7.04
C GLY A 133 5.47 -10.39 -6.38
N GLN A 134 4.60 -9.40 -6.36
CA GLN A 134 3.23 -9.53 -5.85
C GLN A 134 2.43 -10.56 -6.65
N ALA A 135 2.45 -10.47 -7.97
CA ALA A 135 1.74 -11.39 -8.85
C ALA A 135 2.18 -12.84 -8.63
N LEU A 136 3.48 -13.09 -8.55
CA LEU A 136 4.02 -14.42 -8.27
C LEU A 136 3.64 -14.92 -6.88
N LEU A 137 3.77 -14.07 -5.85
CA LEU A 137 3.45 -14.44 -4.47
C LEU A 137 1.98 -14.81 -4.30
N GLU A 138 1.07 -13.99 -4.80
CA GLU A 138 -0.39 -14.20 -4.64
C GLU A 138 -0.91 -15.39 -5.46
N LYS A 139 -0.18 -15.77 -6.50
CA LYS A 139 -0.52 -16.95 -7.32
C LYS A 139 0.20 -18.23 -6.90
N GLY A 140 0.84 -18.23 -5.72
CA GLY A 140 1.42 -19.43 -5.12
C GLY A 140 2.86 -19.75 -5.55
N PHE A 141 3.57 -18.77 -6.10
CA PHE A 141 4.99 -18.90 -6.49
C PHE A 141 5.91 -18.04 -5.58
N PRO A 142 5.91 -18.27 -4.26
CA PRO A 142 6.64 -17.42 -3.32
C PRO A 142 8.16 -17.46 -3.52
N ALA A 143 8.72 -18.58 -3.95
CA ALA A 143 10.15 -18.71 -4.22
C ALA A 143 10.59 -17.76 -5.35
N ASP A 144 9.81 -17.72 -6.44
CA ASP A 144 10.09 -16.89 -7.62
C ASP A 144 9.81 -15.39 -7.32
N ALA A 145 8.94 -15.09 -6.35
CA ALA A 145 8.65 -13.72 -5.91
C ALA A 145 9.82 -13.05 -5.18
N VAL A 146 10.74 -13.83 -4.56
CA VAL A 146 11.83 -13.27 -3.74
C VAL A 146 12.78 -12.40 -4.55
N ALA A 147 13.20 -12.84 -5.74
CA ALA A 147 14.17 -12.11 -6.56
C ALA A 147 13.63 -10.73 -7.02
N PRO A 148 12.44 -10.63 -7.65
CA PRO A 148 11.88 -9.34 -8.03
C PRO A 148 11.59 -8.43 -6.84
N LEU A 149 11.12 -8.95 -5.70
CA LEU A 149 10.88 -8.14 -4.49
C LEU A 149 12.19 -7.61 -3.88
N ARG A 150 13.27 -8.38 -3.91
CA ARG A 150 14.61 -7.90 -3.53
C ARG A 150 15.07 -6.76 -4.44
N GLN A 151 14.87 -6.89 -5.74
CA GLN A 151 15.22 -5.84 -6.69
C GLN A 151 14.37 -4.57 -6.47
N ALA A 152 13.07 -4.72 -6.25
CA ALA A 152 12.19 -3.60 -5.89
C ALA A 152 12.68 -2.87 -4.63
N LEU A 153 13.04 -3.62 -3.59
CA LEU A 153 13.52 -3.06 -2.33
C LEU A 153 14.92 -2.43 -2.47
N LYS A 154 15.79 -2.95 -3.34
CA LYS A 154 17.07 -2.34 -3.69
C LYS A 154 16.87 -0.96 -4.34
N LEU A 155 15.88 -0.84 -5.22
CA LEU A 155 15.54 0.42 -5.89
C LEU A 155 14.80 1.41 -4.97
N TYR A 156 14.03 0.92 -4.02
CA TYR A 156 13.31 1.75 -3.04
C TYR A 156 13.44 1.18 -1.61
N PRO A 157 14.61 1.40 -0.95
CA PRO A 157 14.93 0.79 0.35
C PRO A 157 14.01 1.19 1.51
N LYS A 158 13.30 2.32 1.37
CA LYS A 158 12.41 2.86 2.41
C LYS A 158 10.97 2.38 2.29
N SER A 159 10.65 1.51 1.32
CA SER A 159 9.30 0.99 1.17
C SER A 159 9.02 -0.14 2.16
N GLY A 160 8.20 0.15 3.15
CA GLY A 160 7.73 -0.87 4.09
C GLY A 160 6.78 -1.86 3.43
N LEU A 161 5.93 -1.43 2.49
CA LEU A 161 5.02 -2.34 1.78
C LEU A 161 5.78 -3.38 0.94
N ILE A 162 6.82 -2.99 0.20
CA ILE A 162 7.67 -3.93 -0.54
C ILE A 162 8.38 -4.88 0.45
N SER A 163 8.82 -4.35 1.60
CA SER A 163 9.45 -5.16 2.65
C SER A 163 8.50 -6.20 3.24
N ILE A 164 7.22 -5.86 3.42
CA ILE A 164 6.18 -6.77 3.87
C ILE A 164 5.97 -7.90 2.85
N LEU A 165 5.84 -7.58 1.56
CA LEU A 165 5.71 -8.58 0.50
C LEU A 165 6.94 -9.51 0.44
N LEU A 166 8.15 -8.95 0.54
CA LEU A 166 9.38 -9.75 0.58
C LEU A 166 9.43 -10.67 1.80
N ALA A 167 9.03 -10.19 2.97
CA ALA A 167 8.98 -11.01 4.16
C ALA A 167 7.94 -12.14 4.04
N GLN A 168 6.77 -11.88 3.44
CA GLN A 168 5.77 -12.91 3.14
C GLN A 168 6.35 -14.01 2.24
N ALA A 169 7.01 -13.62 1.15
CA ALA A 169 7.65 -14.56 0.22
C ALA A 169 8.74 -15.40 0.90
N LEU A 170 9.59 -14.76 1.71
CA LEU A 170 10.65 -15.46 2.46
C LEU A 170 10.07 -16.46 3.49
N LEU A 171 9.02 -16.08 4.21
CA LEU A 171 8.41 -16.92 5.24
C LEU A 171 7.62 -18.10 4.66
N ALA A 172 7.27 -18.08 3.38
CA ALA A 172 6.65 -19.21 2.72
C ALA A 172 7.59 -20.43 2.65
N ALA A 173 8.91 -20.21 2.57
CA ALA A 173 9.90 -21.29 2.61
C ALA A 173 9.99 -22.03 3.96
N ASN A 174 9.43 -21.49 5.02
CA ASN A 174 9.31 -22.08 6.36
C ASN A 174 10.64 -22.61 6.96
N THR A 175 11.77 -21.96 6.67
CA THR A 175 13.10 -22.32 7.18
C THR A 175 13.60 -21.31 8.20
N LYS A 176 14.45 -21.75 9.14
CA LYS A 176 15.08 -20.82 10.10
C LYS A 176 15.92 -19.74 9.41
N LYS A 177 16.57 -20.06 8.28
CA LYS A 177 17.34 -19.10 7.49
C LYS A 177 16.44 -18.01 6.90
N SER A 178 15.34 -18.41 6.27
CA SER A 178 14.39 -17.47 5.68
C SER A 178 13.70 -16.61 6.75
N ALA A 179 13.37 -17.18 7.91
CA ALA A 179 12.78 -16.46 9.03
C ALA A 179 13.71 -15.37 9.60
N ARG A 180 15.01 -15.67 9.77
CA ARG A 180 16.00 -14.66 10.18
C ARG A 180 16.10 -13.53 9.16
N THR A 181 16.14 -13.86 7.88
CA THR A 181 16.16 -12.84 6.80
C THR A 181 14.90 -11.98 6.81
N ALA A 182 13.72 -12.58 6.96
CA ALA A 182 12.46 -11.88 7.04
C ALA A 182 12.42 -10.92 8.25
N LEU A 183 12.89 -11.34 9.43
CA LEU A 183 12.98 -10.47 10.61
C LEU A 183 13.89 -9.26 10.36
N SER A 184 15.02 -9.45 9.70
CA SER A 184 15.92 -8.35 9.35
C SER A 184 15.23 -7.33 8.42
N VAL A 185 14.52 -7.80 7.40
CA VAL A 185 13.75 -6.96 6.47
C VAL A 185 12.63 -6.21 7.22
N LEU A 186 11.85 -6.91 8.04
CA LEU A 186 10.74 -6.34 8.80
C LEU A 186 11.20 -5.32 9.85
N SER A 187 12.34 -5.55 10.49
CA SER A 187 12.89 -4.60 11.47
C SER A 187 13.32 -3.28 10.83
N LYS A 188 13.82 -3.32 9.60
CA LYS A 188 14.09 -2.10 8.82
C LYS A 188 12.81 -1.42 8.39
N ALA A 189 11.82 -2.19 7.91
CA ALA A 189 10.53 -1.68 7.47
C ALA A 189 9.77 -0.92 8.56
N GLN A 190 9.84 -1.37 9.81
CA GLN A 190 9.15 -0.76 10.93
C GLN A 190 9.51 0.73 11.12
N ARG A 191 10.73 1.13 10.73
CA ARG A 191 11.17 2.54 10.82
C ARG A 191 10.42 3.45 9.84
N PHE A 192 9.82 2.90 8.80
CA PHE A 192 9.17 3.65 7.72
C PHE A 192 7.66 3.48 7.69
N GLU A 193 7.16 2.30 8.09
CA GLU A 193 5.71 1.98 8.12
C GLU A 193 5.07 2.27 9.49
N GLY A 194 5.88 2.56 10.52
CA GLY A 194 5.35 2.76 11.86
C GLY A 194 4.61 1.53 12.40
N GLU A 195 3.43 1.77 12.95
CA GLU A 195 2.59 0.76 13.59
C GLU A 195 1.73 0.00 12.56
N SER A 196 2.22 -1.13 12.06
CA SER A 196 1.52 -2.00 11.12
C SER A 196 1.17 -3.36 11.72
N GLY A 197 -0.12 -3.67 11.81
CA GLY A 197 -0.59 -4.98 12.30
C GLY A 197 -0.08 -6.15 11.45
N SER A 198 0.00 -5.98 10.14
CA SER A 198 0.55 -7.00 9.22
C SER A 198 2.03 -7.25 9.46
N LEU A 199 2.82 -6.20 9.70
CA LEU A 199 4.23 -6.32 10.02
C LEU A 199 4.46 -7.14 11.28
N HIS A 200 3.69 -6.88 12.34
CA HIS A 200 3.79 -7.63 13.59
C HIS A 200 3.34 -9.09 13.44
N LEU A 201 2.32 -9.40 12.62
CA LEU A 201 1.95 -10.78 12.32
C LEU A 201 3.07 -11.56 11.62
N LEU A 202 3.76 -10.94 10.67
CA LEU A 202 4.88 -11.57 9.99
C LEU A 202 6.07 -11.78 10.94
N LYS A 203 6.33 -10.83 11.85
CA LYS A 203 7.32 -11.04 12.92
C LYS A 203 6.94 -12.20 13.84
N ALA A 204 5.66 -12.30 14.22
CA ALA A 204 5.17 -13.41 15.04
C ALA A 204 5.41 -14.77 14.35
N ARG A 205 5.08 -14.86 13.05
CA ARG A 205 5.35 -16.07 12.25
C ARG A 205 6.84 -16.40 12.19
N ALA A 206 7.69 -15.40 11.93
CA ALA A 206 9.13 -15.59 11.86
C ALA A 206 9.71 -16.08 13.20
N HIS A 207 9.30 -15.48 14.33
CA HIS A 207 9.70 -15.91 15.65
C HIS A 207 9.21 -17.34 15.96
N GLY A 208 7.98 -17.69 15.54
CA GLY A 208 7.46 -19.06 15.66
C GLY A 208 8.31 -20.09 14.95
N ILE A 209 8.73 -19.83 13.69
CA ILE A 209 9.62 -20.69 12.92
C ILE A 209 10.98 -20.87 13.62
N LEU A 210 11.45 -19.83 14.31
CA LEU A 210 12.70 -19.86 15.07
C LEU A 210 12.60 -20.57 16.43
N GLY A 211 11.38 -20.88 16.90
CA GLY A 211 11.12 -21.44 18.23
C GLY A 211 11.10 -20.39 19.35
N ASP A 212 11.17 -19.11 19.04
CA ASP A 212 11.09 -18.01 19.99
C ASP A 212 9.62 -17.64 20.26
N TYR A 213 8.95 -18.51 21.01
CA TYR A 213 7.53 -18.37 21.29
C TYR A 213 7.17 -17.14 22.14
N ALA A 214 8.09 -16.67 22.99
CA ALA A 214 7.87 -15.46 23.76
C ALA A 214 7.73 -14.23 22.87
N ARG A 215 8.67 -14.04 21.91
CA ARG A 215 8.58 -12.96 20.92
C ARG A 215 7.45 -13.17 19.92
N ALA A 216 7.11 -14.40 19.57
CA ALA A 216 5.99 -14.70 18.69
C ALA A 216 4.66 -14.24 19.33
N GLU A 217 4.43 -14.55 20.60
CA GLU A 217 3.23 -14.12 21.32
C GLU A 217 3.20 -12.60 21.52
N LEU A 218 4.33 -11.96 21.89
CA LEU A 218 4.40 -10.51 21.98
C LEU A 218 4.03 -9.84 20.64
N SER A 219 4.64 -10.27 19.54
CA SER A 219 4.32 -9.69 18.22
C SER A 219 2.86 -9.92 17.81
N THR A 220 2.26 -11.05 18.22
CA THR A 220 0.82 -11.30 18.01
C THR A 220 -0.03 -10.34 18.86
N ALA A 221 0.37 -10.07 20.11
CA ALA A 221 -0.33 -9.12 20.98
C ALA A 221 -0.28 -7.69 20.42
N GLU A 222 0.89 -7.25 19.93
CA GLU A 222 1.08 -5.96 19.27
C GLU A 222 0.19 -5.82 18.03
N SER A 223 0.15 -6.84 17.18
CA SER A 223 -0.75 -6.87 16.03
C SER A 223 -2.23 -6.78 16.44
N ALA A 224 -2.63 -7.51 17.47
CA ALA A 224 -4.00 -7.51 17.98
C ALA A 224 -4.40 -6.14 18.55
N MET A 225 -3.49 -5.46 19.26
CA MET A 225 -3.70 -4.09 19.75
C MET A 225 -4.00 -3.12 18.61
N LEU A 226 -3.20 -3.18 17.56
CA LEU A 226 -3.35 -2.30 16.37
C LEU A 226 -4.67 -2.54 15.61
N ARG A 227 -5.18 -3.75 15.65
CA ARG A 227 -6.47 -4.12 15.04
C ARG A 227 -7.67 -3.94 15.97
N GLY A 228 -7.45 -3.49 17.21
CA GLY A 228 -8.51 -3.30 18.19
C GLY A 228 -9.00 -4.59 18.87
N ASP A 229 -8.39 -5.74 18.60
CA ASP A 229 -8.74 -7.01 19.26
C ASP A 229 -8.12 -7.11 20.65
N LYS A 230 -8.76 -6.40 21.61
CA LYS A 230 -8.31 -6.31 23.00
C LYS A 230 -8.26 -7.68 23.69
N LYS A 231 -9.19 -8.60 23.36
CA LYS A 231 -9.26 -9.94 23.97
C LYS A 231 -8.07 -10.80 23.56
N LEU A 232 -7.75 -10.82 22.28
CA LEU A 232 -6.58 -11.52 21.76
C LEU A 232 -5.28 -10.88 22.26
N ALA A 233 -5.18 -9.54 22.24
CA ALA A 233 -4.02 -8.81 22.74
C ALA A 233 -3.70 -9.17 24.19
N LYS A 234 -4.71 -9.16 25.09
CA LYS A 234 -4.55 -9.56 26.50
C LYS A 234 -4.01 -10.97 26.62
N ARG A 235 -4.69 -11.93 26.01
CA ARG A 235 -4.31 -13.36 26.08
C ARG A 235 -2.88 -13.61 25.61
N LYS A 236 -2.48 -12.93 24.50
CA LYS A 236 -1.15 -13.09 23.91
C LYS A 236 -0.06 -12.37 24.70
N ALA A 237 -0.35 -11.21 25.27
CA ALA A 237 0.57 -10.52 26.18
C ALA A 237 0.83 -11.33 27.45
N GLU A 238 -0.21 -11.91 28.08
CA GLU A 238 -0.05 -12.82 29.22
C GLU A 238 0.80 -14.05 28.86
N GLY A 239 0.60 -14.64 27.70
CA GLY A 239 1.40 -15.75 27.19
C GLY A 239 2.87 -15.37 27.00
N ALA A 240 3.14 -14.20 26.42
CA ALA A 240 4.49 -13.69 26.25
C ALA A 240 5.20 -13.50 27.61
N MET A 241 4.52 -12.93 28.60
CA MET A 241 5.07 -12.74 29.96
C MET A 241 5.42 -14.06 30.65
N ARG A 242 4.55 -15.09 30.55
CA ARG A 242 4.83 -16.41 31.11
C ARG A 242 6.05 -17.10 30.51
N ARG A 243 6.36 -16.83 29.24
CA ARG A 243 7.48 -17.44 28.49
C ARG A 243 8.78 -16.64 28.57
N ALA A 244 8.69 -15.36 28.85
CA ALA A 244 9.83 -14.46 28.91
C ALA A 244 10.45 -14.43 30.30
N LYS A 245 11.77 -14.21 30.37
CA LYS A 245 12.44 -13.90 31.65
C LYS A 245 11.87 -12.58 32.20
N SER A 246 11.51 -12.59 33.51
CA SER A 246 11.05 -11.37 34.18
C SER A 246 12.04 -10.22 34.01
N GLY A 247 11.55 -9.00 33.74
CA GLY A 247 12.35 -7.81 33.48
C GLY A 247 13.01 -7.75 32.10
N SER A 248 12.88 -8.80 31.25
CA SER A 248 13.35 -8.72 29.86
C SER A 248 12.52 -7.76 29.04
N THR A 249 13.06 -7.27 27.91
CA THR A 249 12.35 -6.38 26.98
C THR A 249 10.99 -6.96 26.53
N VAL A 250 10.92 -8.28 26.30
CA VAL A 250 9.67 -8.95 25.94
C VAL A 250 8.66 -8.88 27.08
N TRP A 251 9.11 -9.15 28.30
CA TRP A 251 8.26 -9.10 29.49
C TRP A 251 7.72 -7.70 29.74
N ILE A 252 8.59 -6.68 29.69
CA ILE A 252 8.22 -5.27 29.90
C ILE A 252 7.17 -4.84 28.85
N ARG A 253 7.43 -5.04 27.58
CA ARG A 253 6.49 -4.67 26.50
C ARG A 253 5.15 -5.38 26.61
N ALA A 254 5.15 -6.64 27.00
CA ALA A 254 3.91 -7.39 27.22
C ALA A 254 3.13 -6.83 28.43
N SER A 255 3.83 -6.45 29.52
CA SER A 255 3.25 -5.76 30.68
C SER A 255 2.63 -4.42 30.30
N ASP A 256 3.31 -3.63 29.44
CA ASP A 256 2.80 -2.34 28.95
C ASP A 256 1.48 -2.50 28.20
N ILE A 257 1.37 -3.54 27.35
CA ILE A 257 0.11 -3.86 26.66
C ILE A 257 -1.01 -4.16 27.67
N LEU A 258 -0.74 -4.97 28.69
CA LEU A 258 -1.73 -5.31 29.72
C LEU A 258 -2.18 -4.09 30.53
N ASN A 259 -1.25 -3.20 30.88
CA ASN A 259 -1.54 -1.96 31.59
C ASN A 259 -2.37 -0.99 30.72
N ALA A 260 -2.05 -0.86 29.44
CA ALA A 260 -2.83 -0.05 28.50
C ALA A 260 -4.27 -0.55 28.34
N LEU A 261 -4.48 -1.87 28.39
CA LEU A 261 -5.81 -2.48 28.32
C LEU A 261 -6.64 -2.27 29.59
N LYS A 262 -6.01 -2.15 30.78
CA LYS A 262 -6.69 -1.84 32.04
C LYS A 262 -7.17 -0.39 32.09
N LYS A 263 -6.31 0.58 31.72
CA LYS A 263 -6.63 2.02 31.74
C LYS A 263 -7.82 2.43 30.84
N LYS A 264 -8.13 1.67 29.79
CA LYS A 264 -9.28 1.94 28.91
C LYS A 264 -10.61 1.35 29.40
N LYS A 265 -10.65 0.75 30.62
CA LYS A 265 -11.87 0.24 31.25
C LYS A 265 -12.40 1.13 32.39
N SER A 266 -11.59 2.06 32.88
CA SER A 266 -11.97 3.15 33.80
C SER A 266 -12.25 4.43 32.99
#